data_a4b57de76d62e29cd7a4a1139847e216
#
_entry.id   a4b57de76d62e29cd7a4a1139847e216
#
_cell.length_a   1.000
_cell.length_b   1.000
_cell.length_c   1.000
_cell.angle_alpha   90.00
_cell.angle_beta   90.00
_cell.angle_gamma   90.00
#
_symmetry.space_group_name_H-M   'P 1'
#
loop_
_entity.id
_entity.type
_entity.pdbx_description
1 polymer ?
#
loop_
_entity_poly.entity_id
_entity_poly.type
_entity_poly.pdbx_seq_one_letter_code
_entity_poly.pdbx_strand_id
1 'polypeptide(L)'
;GSSNLVDGNCADMVANYPELANLSNIQCENCHGPASQHPGQAGAEDVKMATSLDASVCGECHHENVQWERSFHSQEDDRAFTYPAGPGRESCVKCHAGGGYIDFANGVPQDEYRVEVQAHTCAVCHDPHDATNPHQLRVYDEVVLPGSDTPVTGLGSSATCMVCHNGRRAPEDGGLPHYTLGGAALLGINGETYGVELGNTAHTALPTRVDCHM
;
A
#
# COMPACT_ATOMS: atom_id res chain seq x y z
N GLY A 1 -31.58 17.93 10.82
CA GLY A 1 -30.69 19.06 10.91
C GLY A 1 -29.57 18.84 9.96
N SER A 2 -29.36 19.74 9.00
CA SER A 2 -28.22 19.69 8.11
C SER A 2 -26.93 19.90 8.93
N SER A 3 -26.08 18.90 8.99
CA SER A 3 -24.75 19.06 9.56
C SER A 3 -23.96 19.99 8.65
N ASN A 4 -23.71 21.19 9.10
CA ASN A 4 -22.70 22.06 8.47
C ASN A 4 -21.31 21.54 8.85
N LEU A 5 -20.90 20.44 8.22
CA LEU A 5 -19.51 20.00 8.25
C LEU A 5 -18.70 20.97 7.38
N VAL A 6 -18.12 21.98 8.00
CA VAL A 6 -17.21 22.93 7.38
C VAL A 6 -15.83 22.66 7.97
N ASP A 7 -14.80 22.76 7.17
CA ASP A 7 -13.42 22.67 7.64
C ASP A 7 -13.20 23.60 8.83
N GLY A 8 -12.61 23.07 9.92
CA GLY A 8 -12.38 23.82 11.16
C GLY A 8 -13.47 23.69 12.22
N ASN A 9 -14.63 23.14 11.90
CA ASN A 9 -15.76 23.01 12.83
C ASN A 9 -15.47 22.10 14.04
N CYS A 10 -14.51 21.19 13.90
CA CYS A 10 -14.13 20.27 14.98
C CYS A 10 -13.52 21.03 16.17
N ALA A 11 -12.68 22.01 15.91
CA ALA A 11 -12.06 22.82 16.96
C ALA A 11 -13.12 23.65 17.72
N ASP A 12 -14.05 24.26 17.01
CA ASP A 12 -15.15 25.00 17.63
C ASP A 12 -16.11 24.10 18.40
N MET A 13 -16.37 22.91 17.91
CA MET A 13 -17.20 21.91 18.57
C MET A 13 -16.56 21.46 19.90
N VAL A 14 -15.29 21.14 19.90
CA VAL A 14 -14.55 20.74 21.11
C VAL A 14 -14.41 21.92 22.10
N ALA A 15 -14.23 23.14 21.62
CA ALA A 15 -14.18 24.33 22.47
C ALA A 15 -15.52 24.60 23.18
N ASN A 16 -16.64 24.37 22.49
CA ASN A 16 -17.98 24.57 23.06
C ASN A 16 -18.49 23.37 23.88
N TYR A 17 -17.96 22.17 23.59
CA TYR A 17 -18.35 20.90 24.22
C TYR A 17 -17.10 20.09 24.57
N PRO A 18 -16.37 20.48 25.65
CA PRO A 18 -15.08 19.84 26.00
C PRO A 18 -15.18 18.33 26.23
N GLU A 19 -16.34 17.83 26.63
CA GLU A 19 -16.62 16.40 26.81
C GLU A 19 -16.50 15.60 25.50
N LEU A 20 -16.62 16.26 24.34
CA LEU A 20 -16.47 15.62 23.03
C LEU A 20 -15.01 15.51 22.58
N ALA A 21 -14.07 16.12 23.31
CA ALA A 21 -12.65 16.07 22.94
C ALA A 21 -12.12 14.64 22.79
N ASN A 22 -12.56 13.75 23.68
CA ASN A 22 -12.15 12.32 23.64
C ASN A 22 -12.82 11.53 22.51
N LEU A 23 -13.84 12.10 21.85
CA LEU A 23 -14.54 11.48 20.72
C LEU A 23 -14.16 12.15 19.39
N SER A 24 -13.31 13.17 19.43
CA SER A 24 -12.84 13.86 18.25
C SER A 24 -11.67 13.14 17.60
N ASN A 25 -11.52 13.32 16.29
CA ASN A 25 -10.52 12.66 15.46
C ASN A 25 -10.72 11.14 15.33
N ILE A 26 -9.88 10.52 14.51
CA ILE A 26 -9.84 9.06 14.37
C ILE A 26 -9.11 8.49 15.58
N GLN A 27 -9.80 7.69 16.37
CA GLN A 27 -9.27 7.00 17.54
C GLN A 27 -8.96 5.54 17.21
N CYS A 28 -8.15 4.89 18.04
CA CYS A 28 -7.80 3.47 17.85
C CYS A 28 -9.04 2.58 17.68
N GLU A 29 -10.09 2.84 18.45
CA GLU A 29 -11.33 2.06 18.43
C GLU A 29 -12.11 2.16 17.11
N ASN A 30 -11.92 3.22 16.33
CA ASN A 30 -12.57 3.34 15.02
C ASN A 30 -12.13 2.25 14.04
N CYS A 31 -10.89 1.79 14.17
CA CYS A 31 -10.34 0.72 13.33
C CYS A 31 -10.28 -0.63 14.04
N HIS A 32 -10.00 -0.61 15.34
CA HIS A 32 -9.74 -1.81 16.14
C HIS A 32 -10.92 -2.29 16.97
N GLY A 33 -12.05 -1.57 16.92
CA GLY A 33 -13.21 -1.84 17.75
C GLY A 33 -13.03 -1.40 19.21
N PRO A 34 -14.07 -1.55 20.05
CA PRO A 34 -14.07 -1.06 21.42
C PRO A 34 -12.97 -1.69 22.27
N ALA A 35 -12.12 -0.86 22.89
CA ALA A 35 -11.00 -1.29 23.74
C ALA A 35 -11.41 -1.59 25.18
N SER A 36 -12.69 -1.53 25.52
CA SER A 36 -13.20 -1.80 26.89
C SER A 36 -12.84 -3.20 27.41
N GLN A 37 -12.50 -4.13 26.52
CA GLN A 37 -12.08 -5.48 26.84
C GLN A 37 -10.59 -5.73 26.53
N HIS A 38 -9.80 -4.68 26.29
CA HIS A 38 -8.39 -4.81 26.00
C HIS A 38 -7.61 -5.32 27.22
N PRO A 39 -6.59 -6.21 27.04
CA PRO A 39 -5.69 -6.64 28.12
C PRO A 39 -5.10 -5.41 28.84
N GLY A 40 -5.19 -5.40 30.16
CA GLY A 40 -4.82 -4.26 31.00
C GLY A 40 -6.01 -3.53 31.64
N GLN A 41 -7.23 -3.77 31.19
CA GLN A 41 -8.45 -3.46 31.91
C GLN A 41 -8.75 -4.61 32.89
N ALA A 42 -9.22 -4.30 34.08
CA ALA A 42 -9.55 -5.34 35.08
C ALA A 42 -10.60 -6.31 34.52
N GLY A 43 -10.23 -7.59 34.38
CA GLY A 43 -11.09 -8.65 33.86
C GLY A 43 -11.00 -8.91 32.35
N ALA A 44 -10.07 -8.27 31.63
CA ALA A 44 -9.88 -8.47 30.17
C ALA A 44 -8.67 -9.35 29.87
N GLU A 45 -8.58 -10.51 30.50
CA GLU A 45 -7.52 -11.48 30.20
C GLU A 45 -7.76 -12.06 28.77
N ASP A 46 -6.71 -12.03 27.96
CA ASP A 46 -6.63 -12.63 26.60
C ASP A 46 -7.42 -11.97 25.47
N VAL A 47 -8.05 -10.83 25.65
CA VAL A 47 -8.68 -10.12 24.51
C VAL A 47 -7.61 -9.34 23.75
N LYS A 48 -7.31 -9.76 22.53
CA LYS A 48 -6.49 -9.00 21.58
C LYS A 48 -7.36 -8.01 20.83
N MET A 49 -6.81 -6.84 20.56
CA MET A 49 -7.45 -5.89 19.63
C MET A 49 -7.63 -6.56 18.26
N ALA A 50 -8.76 -6.32 17.63
CA ALA A 50 -8.95 -6.75 16.26
C ALA A 50 -7.90 -6.10 15.35
N THR A 51 -7.20 -6.92 14.58
CA THR A 51 -6.30 -6.47 13.53
C THR A 51 -6.85 -7.01 12.22
N SER A 52 -7.22 -6.16 11.30
CA SER A 52 -7.73 -6.56 10.00
C SER A 52 -7.06 -5.74 8.92
N LEU A 53 -6.67 -6.42 7.84
CA LEU A 53 -6.26 -5.76 6.61
C LEU A 53 -7.44 -5.60 5.64
N ASP A 54 -8.65 -5.92 6.05
CA ASP A 54 -9.85 -5.77 5.21
C ASP A 54 -10.09 -4.32 4.86
N ALA A 55 -10.35 -4.05 3.59
CA ALA A 55 -10.58 -2.71 3.08
C ALA A 55 -11.86 -2.07 3.64
N SER A 56 -12.81 -2.86 4.12
CA SER A 56 -14.06 -2.38 4.73
C SER A 56 -13.80 -1.51 5.95
N VAL A 57 -12.72 -1.79 6.71
CA VAL A 57 -12.33 -0.97 7.87
C VAL A 57 -12.09 0.49 7.48
N CYS A 58 -11.42 0.69 6.34
CA CYS A 58 -11.20 2.04 5.79
C CYS A 58 -12.43 2.57 5.07
N GLY A 59 -13.16 1.70 4.39
CA GLY A 59 -14.33 2.01 3.58
C GLY A 59 -15.52 2.56 4.36
N GLU A 60 -15.55 2.43 5.69
CA GLU A 60 -16.56 3.07 6.53
C GLU A 60 -16.49 4.61 6.46
N CYS A 61 -15.32 5.16 6.17
CA CYS A 61 -15.09 6.60 6.10
C CYS A 61 -14.55 7.06 4.75
N HIS A 62 -13.77 6.21 4.06
CA HIS A 62 -13.08 6.54 2.81
C HIS A 62 -13.84 5.97 1.60
N HIS A 63 -14.42 6.84 0.78
CA HIS A 63 -15.20 6.45 -0.40
C HIS A 63 -14.33 5.90 -1.55
N GLU A 64 -13.02 6.08 -1.50
CA GLU A 64 -12.03 5.47 -2.40
C GLU A 64 -12.09 3.94 -2.37
N ASN A 65 -12.65 3.36 -1.32
CA ASN A 65 -12.94 1.94 -1.24
C ASN A 65 -13.73 1.42 -2.46
N VAL A 66 -14.66 2.21 -2.98
CA VAL A 66 -15.43 1.85 -4.19
C VAL A 66 -14.55 1.71 -5.43
N GLN A 67 -13.48 2.51 -5.53
CA GLN A 67 -12.53 2.43 -6.64
C GLN A 67 -11.66 1.19 -6.48
N TRP A 68 -11.18 0.92 -5.26
CA TRP A 68 -10.41 -0.27 -4.94
C TRP A 68 -11.21 -1.56 -5.24
N GLU A 69 -12.47 -1.64 -4.84
CA GLU A 69 -13.36 -2.79 -5.12
C GLU A 69 -13.50 -3.10 -6.61
N ARG A 70 -13.39 -2.09 -7.47
CA ARG A 70 -13.43 -2.22 -8.93
C ARG A 70 -12.07 -2.51 -9.55
N SER A 71 -11.01 -2.41 -8.79
CA SER A 71 -9.64 -2.67 -9.25
C SER A 71 -9.31 -4.16 -9.22
N PHE A 72 -8.27 -4.53 -9.95
CA PHE A 72 -7.76 -5.90 -9.90
C PHE A 72 -7.14 -6.25 -8.53
N HIS A 73 -6.70 -5.27 -7.76
CA HIS A 73 -6.12 -5.47 -6.43
C HIS A 73 -7.10 -6.04 -5.40
N SER A 74 -8.41 -5.93 -5.63
CA SER A 74 -9.44 -6.50 -4.78
C SER A 74 -9.78 -7.96 -5.07
N GLN A 75 -9.30 -8.51 -6.19
CA GLN A 75 -9.71 -9.82 -6.72
C GLN A 75 -8.91 -10.97 -6.08
N GLU A 76 -9.03 -11.13 -4.76
CA GLU A 76 -8.26 -12.10 -3.97
C GLU A 76 -8.36 -13.55 -4.50
N ASP A 77 -9.53 -13.91 -5.03
CA ASP A 77 -9.78 -15.25 -5.61
C ASP A 77 -9.14 -15.44 -7.00
N ASP A 78 -8.63 -14.36 -7.61
CA ASP A 78 -8.01 -14.46 -8.93
C ASP A 78 -6.70 -15.25 -8.88
N ARG A 79 -6.37 -15.87 -10.00
CA ARG A 79 -5.15 -16.65 -10.16
C ARG A 79 -3.89 -15.84 -9.89
N ALA A 80 -3.91 -14.53 -10.09
CA ALA A 80 -2.77 -13.67 -9.81
C ALA A 80 -2.40 -13.64 -8.31
N PHE A 81 -3.35 -13.87 -7.42
CA PHE A 81 -3.11 -13.97 -5.98
C PHE A 81 -2.99 -15.43 -5.52
N THR A 82 -3.85 -16.30 -6.00
CA THR A 82 -3.91 -17.69 -5.51
C THR A 82 -2.74 -18.55 -5.99
N TYR A 83 -2.28 -18.39 -7.24
CA TYR A 83 -1.19 -19.20 -7.78
C TYR A 83 0.20 -18.83 -7.23
N PRO A 84 0.55 -17.54 -7.03
CA PRO A 84 1.85 -17.17 -6.49
C PRO A 84 1.97 -17.27 -4.97
N ALA A 85 0.89 -17.56 -4.27
CA ALA A 85 0.88 -17.71 -2.80
C ALA A 85 1.22 -19.14 -2.37
N GLY A 86 1.53 -19.32 -1.08
CA GLY A 86 1.82 -20.60 -0.46
C GLY A 86 3.32 -20.88 -0.27
N PRO A 87 3.66 -21.94 0.46
CA PRO A 87 5.05 -22.29 0.79
C PRO A 87 5.94 -22.43 -0.45
N GLY A 88 7.16 -21.87 -0.38
CA GLY A 88 8.10 -21.82 -1.48
C GLY A 88 7.81 -20.74 -2.52
N ARG A 89 6.94 -19.80 -2.21
CA ARG A 89 6.56 -18.67 -3.05
C ARG A 89 6.99 -17.31 -2.50
N GLU A 90 7.89 -17.28 -1.53
CA GLU A 90 8.34 -16.08 -0.83
C GLU A 90 8.84 -14.99 -1.81
N SER A 91 9.49 -15.40 -2.92
CA SER A 91 9.92 -14.46 -3.96
C SER A 91 8.78 -13.86 -4.81
N CYS A 92 7.59 -14.42 -4.73
CA CYS A 92 6.43 -13.98 -5.50
C CYS A 92 5.52 -13.05 -4.69
N VAL A 93 5.38 -13.34 -3.39
CA VAL A 93 4.36 -12.71 -2.54
C VAL A 93 4.58 -11.23 -2.28
N LYS A 94 5.79 -10.70 -2.44
CA LYS A 94 6.01 -9.26 -2.43
C LYS A 94 5.05 -8.50 -3.36
N CYS A 95 4.73 -9.10 -4.50
CA CYS A 95 3.87 -8.50 -5.51
C CYS A 95 2.48 -9.15 -5.61
N HIS A 96 2.27 -10.30 -4.99
CA HIS A 96 1.07 -11.10 -5.18
C HIS A 96 0.32 -11.44 -3.89
N ALA A 97 0.78 -10.93 -2.73
CA ALA A 97 0.07 -11.06 -1.48
C ALA A 97 0.28 -9.82 -0.62
N GLY A 98 -0.79 -9.29 -0.04
CA GLY A 98 -0.73 -8.10 0.80
C GLY A 98 0.22 -8.25 1.98
N GLY A 99 0.21 -9.42 2.64
CA GLY A 99 1.14 -9.74 3.72
C GLY A 99 2.60 -9.67 3.29
N GLY A 100 2.93 -10.27 2.14
CA GLY A 100 4.28 -10.26 1.59
C GLY A 100 4.77 -8.86 1.20
N TYR A 101 3.87 -7.99 0.72
CA TYR A 101 4.22 -6.58 0.47
C TYR A 101 4.54 -5.82 1.76
N ILE A 102 3.74 -6.01 2.81
CA ILE A 102 3.98 -5.39 4.11
C ILE A 102 5.31 -5.85 4.69
N ASP A 103 5.60 -7.14 4.61
CA ASP A 103 6.87 -7.70 5.09
C ASP A 103 8.07 -7.10 4.35
N PHE A 104 7.97 -6.99 3.02
CA PHE A 104 8.97 -6.30 2.20
C PHE A 104 9.15 -4.84 2.64
N ALA A 105 8.07 -4.09 2.80
CA ALA A 105 8.12 -2.68 3.18
C ALA A 105 8.70 -2.47 4.59
N ASN A 106 8.55 -3.45 5.47
CA ASN A 106 9.11 -3.45 6.81
C ASN A 106 10.55 -3.99 6.88
N GLY A 107 11.16 -4.35 5.74
CA GLY A 107 12.52 -4.85 5.69
C GLY A 107 12.71 -6.27 6.24
N VAL A 108 11.65 -7.07 6.30
CA VAL A 108 11.73 -8.49 6.65
C VAL A 108 12.55 -9.23 5.57
N PRO A 109 13.41 -10.20 5.93
CA PRO A 109 14.10 -11.04 4.94
C PRO A 109 13.10 -11.77 4.03
N GLN A 110 13.43 -11.89 2.74
CA GLN A 110 12.51 -12.43 1.74
C GLN A 110 12.04 -13.85 2.05
N ASP A 111 12.90 -14.68 2.62
CA ASP A 111 12.61 -16.06 3.01
C ASP A 111 11.65 -16.19 4.21
N GLU A 112 11.37 -15.06 4.87
CA GLU A 112 10.44 -14.96 5.99
C GLU A 112 9.11 -14.28 5.60
N TYR A 113 8.89 -13.92 4.33
CA TYR A 113 7.66 -13.26 3.90
C TYR A 113 6.44 -14.15 4.12
N ARG A 114 5.36 -13.52 4.57
CA ARG A 114 4.03 -14.17 4.65
C ARG A 114 3.57 -14.59 3.25
N VAL A 115 3.17 -15.83 3.12
CA VAL A 115 2.86 -16.47 1.83
C VAL A 115 1.37 -16.77 1.64
N GLU A 116 0.54 -16.36 2.58
CA GLU A 116 -0.91 -16.54 2.52
C GLU A 116 -1.53 -15.67 1.43
N VAL A 117 -2.59 -16.19 0.81
CA VAL A 117 -3.39 -15.42 -0.15
C VAL A 117 -3.99 -14.21 0.57
N GLN A 118 -3.78 -13.03 0.03
CA GLN A 118 -4.36 -11.80 0.53
C GLN A 118 -4.37 -10.73 -0.55
N ALA A 119 -5.51 -10.09 -0.74
CA ALA A 119 -5.65 -8.95 -1.63
C ALA A 119 -4.76 -7.76 -1.19
N HIS A 120 -4.42 -6.89 -2.14
CA HIS A 120 -3.75 -5.62 -1.86
C HIS A 120 -4.79 -4.57 -1.44
N THR A 121 -5.09 -4.56 -0.15
CA THR A 121 -6.05 -3.62 0.45
C THR A 121 -5.41 -2.27 0.77
N CYS A 122 -6.19 -1.33 1.27
CA CYS A 122 -5.71 0.00 1.63
C CYS A 122 -4.50 -0.06 2.59
N ALA A 123 -4.60 -0.84 3.66
CA ALA A 123 -3.57 -0.96 4.69
C ALA A 123 -2.29 -1.69 4.21
N VAL A 124 -2.31 -2.31 3.03
CA VAL A 124 -1.12 -2.92 2.42
C VAL A 124 -0.18 -1.84 1.90
N CYS A 125 -0.70 -0.84 1.20
CA CYS A 125 0.11 0.26 0.67
C CYS A 125 0.26 1.40 1.68
N HIS A 126 -0.77 1.66 2.50
CA HIS A 126 -0.79 2.71 3.52
C HIS A 126 -0.54 2.13 4.91
N ASP A 127 0.34 2.76 5.69
CA ASP A 127 0.51 2.42 7.11
C ASP A 127 -0.33 3.37 7.97
N PRO A 128 -1.45 2.93 8.54
CA PRO A 128 -2.29 3.80 9.35
C PRO A 128 -1.62 4.29 10.63
N HIS A 129 -0.47 3.73 11.01
CA HIS A 129 0.28 4.09 12.22
C HIS A 129 1.54 4.92 11.93
N ASP A 130 1.90 5.11 10.65
CA ASP A 130 3.09 5.88 10.27
C ASP A 130 2.73 7.01 9.29
N ALA A 131 2.92 8.25 9.73
CA ALA A 131 2.67 9.45 8.93
C ALA A 131 3.95 10.13 8.42
N THR A 132 5.08 9.44 8.39
CA THR A 132 6.36 9.99 7.91
C THR A 132 6.34 10.28 6.42
N ASN A 133 5.70 9.42 5.64
CA ASN A 133 5.53 9.62 4.20
C ASN A 133 4.18 10.27 3.87
N PRO A 134 4.10 11.07 2.79
CA PRO A 134 2.84 11.56 2.26
C PRO A 134 1.81 10.44 2.09
N HIS A 135 0.56 10.71 2.46
CA HIS A 135 -0.53 9.75 2.43
C HIS A 135 -0.25 8.45 3.22
N GLN A 136 0.68 8.48 4.18
CA GLN A 136 1.06 7.30 4.97
C GLN A 136 1.55 6.12 4.11
N LEU A 137 2.12 6.36 2.93
CA LEU A 137 2.61 5.30 2.05
C LEU A 137 3.80 4.59 2.69
N ARG A 138 3.78 3.24 2.70
CA ARG A 138 4.90 2.42 3.21
C ARG A 138 6.17 2.57 2.36
N VAL A 139 6.00 2.72 1.05
CA VAL A 139 7.08 2.98 0.10
C VAL A 139 6.81 4.29 -0.61
N TYR A 140 7.74 5.22 -0.53
CA TYR A 140 7.62 6.55 -1.10
C TYR A 140 8.95 7.02 -1.68
N ASP A 141 8.89 7.72 -2.81
CA ASP A 141 9.98 8.42 -3.48
C ASP A 141 11.09 7.55 -4.10
N GLU A 142 11.40 6.39 -3.53
CA GLU A 142 12.47 5.55 -4.05
C GLU A 142 12.06 4.07 -4.18
N VAL A 143 12.65 3.37 -5.15
CA VAL A 143 12.51 1.93 -5.35
C VAL A 143 13.75 1.35 -6.04
N VAL A 144 14.17 0.16 -5.61
CA VAL A 144 15.18 -0.62 -6.33
C VAL A 144 14.48 -1.43 -7.42
N LEU A 145 14.84 -1.18 -8.67
CA LEU A 145 14.30 -1.90 -9.82
C LEU A 145 15.23 -3.02 -10.24
N PRO A 146 14.72 -4.10 -10.86
CA PRO A 146 15.54 -5.19 -11.38
C PRO A 146 16.63 -4.67 -12.34
N GLY A 147 17.84 -5.16 -12.19
CA GLY A 147 19.00 -4.71 -12.97
C GLY A 147 19.60 -3.39 -12.51
N SER A 148 19.16 -2.86 -11.37
CA SER A 148 19.76 -1.68 -10.73
C SER A 148 20.21 -2.04 -9.31
N ASP A 149 21.49 -1.79 -9.01
CA ASP A 149 22.03 -1.93 -7.66
C ASP A 149 21.76 -0.68 -6.80
N THR A 150 21.26 0.38 -7.41
CA THR A 150 20.97 1.65 -6.75
C THR A 150 19.49 2.00 -6.85
N PRO A 151 18.89 2.59 -5.80
CA PRO A 151 17.52 3.05 -5.85
C PRO A 151 17.32 4.14 -6.92
N VAL A 152 16.21 4.06 -7.62
CA VAL A 152 15.69 5.18 -8.40
C VAL A 152 14.91 6.07 -7.46
N THR A 153 15.23 7.35 -7.43
CA THR A 153 14.67 8.35 -6.52
C THR A 153 13.88 9.42 -7.28
N GLY A 154 13.13 10.25 -6.55
CA GLY A 154 12.31 11.32 -7.17
C GLY A 154 11.01 10.79 -7.77
N LEU A 155 10.54 9.64 -7.32
CA LEU A 155 9.35 8.97 -7.84
C LEU A 155 8.06 9.36 -7.12
N GLY A 156 8.18 9.99 -5.95
CA GLY A 156 7.04 10.32 -5.11
C GLY A 156 6.17 9.08 -4.80
N SER A 157 4.86 9.25 -4.82
CA SER A 157 3.89 8.16 -4.59
C SER A 157 3.97 7.04 -5.63
N SER A 158 4.57 7.27 -6.80
CA SER A 158 4.71 6.24 -7.84
C SER A 158 5.64 5.11 -7.43
N ALA A 159 6.55 5.34 -6.47
CA ALA A 159 7.45 4.32 -5.97
C ALA A 159 6.69 3.09 -5.45
N THR A 160 5.58 3.30 -4.73
CA THR A 160 4.76 2.19 -4.19
C THR A 160 4.23 1.27 -5.29
N CYS A 161 3.82 1.82 -6.44
CA CYS A 161 3.35 1.04 -7.57
C CYS A 161 4.50 0.27 -8.25
N MET A 162 5.67 0.91 -8.34
CA MET A 162 6.83 0.35 -9.03
C MET A 162 7.50 -0.79 -8.27
N VAL A 163 7.20 -0.99 -6.99
CA VAL A 163 7.64 -2.19 -6.24
C VAL A 163 7.18 -3.46 -6.95
N CYS A 164 5.98 -3.46 -7.52
CA CYS A 164 5.37 -4.62 -8.18
C CYS A 164 5.33 -4.48 -9.70
N HIS A 165 5.03 -3.28 -10.22
CA HIS A 165 4.87 -3.01 -11.65
C HIS A 165 6.20 -2.67 -12.33
N ASN A 166 7.20 -3.55 -12.23
CA ASN A 166 8.58 -3.29 -12.67
C ASN A 166 9.20 -4.33 -13.61
N GLY A 167 8.44 -5.33 -14.06
CA GLY A 167 8.94 -6.38 -14.96
C GLY A 167 9.70 -7.52 -14.28
N ARG A 168 10.02 -7.41 -12.98
CA ARG A 168 10.65 -8.44 -12.12
C ARG A 168 12.08 -8.87 -12.49
N ARG A 169 12.48 -8.78 -13.73
CA ARG A 169 13.82 -9.21 -14.21
C ARG A 169 14.47 -8.13 -15.05
N ALA A 170 15.80 -8.09 -15.00
CA ALA A 170 16.59 -7.33 -15.94
C ALA A 170 16.75 -8.11 -17.27
N PRO A 171 16.97 -7.45 -18.40
CA PRO A 171 17.18 -8.10 -19.70
C PRO A 171 18.37 -9.08 -19.68
N GLU A 172 19.43 -8.76 -18.97
CA GLU A 172 20.64 -9.56 -18.82
C GLU A 172 20.43 -10.87 -18.07
N ASP A 173 19.38 -10.98 -17.26
CA ASP A 173 19.04 -12.21 -16.52
C ASP A 173 18.52 -13.33 -17.44
N GLY A 174 18.30 -13.03 -18.70
CA GLY A 174 17.73 -13.94 -19.69
C GLY A 174 16.28 -14.32 -19.42
N GLY A 175 15.49 -14.33 -20.41
CA GLY A 175 14.08 -14.67 -20.35
C GLY A 175 13.17 -13.47 -20.52
N LEU A 176 11.86 -13.75 -20.68
CA LEU A 176 10.86 -12.71 -20.85
C LEU A 176 10.60 -11.99 -19.52
N PRO A 177 10.47 -10.66 -19.56
CA PRO A 177 10.02 -9.91 -18.39
C PRO A 177 8.63 -10.37 -17.95
N HIS A 178 8.34 -10.17 -16.67
CA HIS A 178 6.99 -10.38 -16.14
C HIS A 178 6.02 -9.34 -16.76
N TYR A 179 4.76 -9.67 -16.93
CA TYR A 179 3.77 -8.87 -17.67
C TYR A 179 3.58 -7.42 -17.24
N THR A 180 4.02 -7.04 -16.06
CA THR A 180 3.81 -5.69 -15.50
C THR A 180 5.05 -4.81 -15.61
N LEU A 181 5.40 -4.41 -16.81
CA LEU A 181 6.60 -3.61 -17.13
C LEU A 181 6.46 -2.10 -16.84
N GLY A 182 5.31 -1.62 -16.38
CA GLY A 182 4.98 -0.20 -16.38
C GLY A 182 6.05 0.72 -15.79
N GLY A 183 6.60 0.40 -14.62
CA GLY A 183 7.61 1.22 -13.98
C GLY A 183 8.94 1.27 -14.74
N ALA A 184 9.43 0.12 -15.18
CA ALA A 184 10.67 0.02 -15.95
C ALA A 184 10.55 0.73 -17.32
N ALA A 185 9.45 0.48 -18.03
CA ALA A 185 9.17 1.12 -19.31
C ALA A 185 9.03 2.65 -19.20
N LEU A 186 8.41 3.13 -18.12
CA LEU A 186 8.27 4.56 -17.86
C LEU A 186 9.63 5.25 -17.73
N LEU A 187 10.57 4.59 -17.06
CA LEU A 187 11.92 5.10 -16.83
C LEU A 187 12.90 4.81 -17.98
N GLY A 188 12.44 4.14 -19.05
CA GLY A 188 13.28 3.78 -20.17
C GLY A 188 14.36 2.75 -19.84
N ILE A 189 14.15 1.92 -18.80
CA ILE A 189 15.09 0.90 -18.36
C ILE A 189 14.50 -0.51 -18.59
N ASN A 190 15.37 -1.51 -18.56
CA ASN A 190 15.00 -2.92 -18.74
C ASN A 190 14.32 -3.24 -20.09
N GLY A 191 14.58 -2.41 -21.12
CA GLY A 191 14.18 -2.66 -22.51
C GLY A 191 15.38 -3.00 -23.37
N GLU A 192 15.16 -3.80 -24.43
CA GLU A 192 16.18 -3.97 -25.48
C GLU A 192 16.26 -2.68 -26.31
N THR A 193 17.39 -2.03 -26.29
CA THR A 193 17.58 -0.70 -26.93
C THR A 193 18.34 -0.77 -28.25
N TYR A 194 18.86 -1.95 -28.61
CA TYR A 194 19.68 -2.12 -29.81
C TYR A 194 20.85 -1.11 -29.92
N GLY A 195 21.41 -0.73 -28.77
CA GLY A 195 22.52 0.25 -28.68
C GLY A 195 22.11 1.71 -28.79
N VAL A 196 20.81 2.01 -28.75
CA VAL A 196 20.31 3.39 -28.73
C VAL A 196 20.04 3.81 -27.28
N GLU A 197 20.59 4.94 -26.84
CA GLU A 197 20.19 5.51 -25.56
C GLU A 197 18.75 6.03 -25.64
N LEU A 198 17.88 5.41 -24.89
CA LEU A 198 16.50 5.87 -24.74
C LEU A 198 16.44 6.84 -23.56
N GLY A 199 16.00 8.05 -23.82
CA GLY A 199 15.69 8.99 -22.74
C GLY A 199 14.40 8.61 -22.03
N ASN A 200 14.18 9.24 -20.88
CA ASN A 200 12.93 9.11 -20.13
C ASN A 200 11.74 9.55 -20.99
N THR A 201 10.60 8.90 -20.82
CA THR A 201 9.36 9.30 -21.49
C THR A 201 8.86 10.65 -20.95
N ALA A 202 8.01 11.35 -21.71
CA ALA A 202 7.38 12.59 -21.24
C ALA A 202 6.56 12.40 -19.94
N HIS A 203 6.11 11.18 -19.67
CA HIS A 203 5.37 10.83 -18.46
C HIS A 203 6.24 10.86 -17.20
N THR A 204 7.57 10.79 -17.31
CA THR A 204 8.47 10.90 -16.15
C THR A 204 8.48 12.29 -15.56
N ALA A 205 8.11 13.31 -16.32
CA ALA A 205 8.02 14.69 -15.87
C ALA A 205 6.75 15.00 -15.04
N LEU A 206 5.81 14.05 -14.97
CA LEU A 206 4.61 14.25 -14.16
C LEU A 206 4.93 14.07 -12.67
N PRO A 207 4.48 14.99 -11.80
CA PRO A 207 4.80 14.97 -10.38
C PRO A 207 4.19 13.75 -9.66
N THR A 208 3.08 13.24 -10.17
CA THR A 208 2.46 12.00 -9.70
C THR A 208 1.75 11.29 -10.85
N ARG A 209 1.79 9.96 -10.84
CA ARG A 209 1.09 9.12 -11.82
C ARG A 209 -0.23 8.62 -11.26
N VAL A 210 -0.42 8.79 -9.97
CA VAL A 210 -1.67 8.46 -9.26
C VAL A 210 -2.83 9.22 -9.87
N ASP A 211 -2.65 10.50 -10.22
CA ASP A 211 -3.68 11.35 -10.85
C ASP A 211 -4.23 10.80 -12.18
N CYS A 212 -3.52 9.86 -12.80
CA CYS A 212 -3.92 9.25 -14.07
C CYS A 212 -4.51 7.84 -13.91
N HIS A 213 -4.21 7.17 -12.80
CA HIS A 213 -4.53 5.75 -12.61
C HIS A 213 -5.47 5.47 -11.42
N MET A 214 -5.69 6.46 -10.57
CA MET A 214 -6.59 6.34 -9.41
C MET A 214 -7.54 7.52 -9.33
#